data_21ee11abead4b6afa85d7200f1b40e50
#
_entry.id   21ee11abead4b6afa85d7200f1b40e50
#
_cell.length_a   1.000
_cell.length_b   1.000
_cell.length_c   1.000
_cell.angle_alpha   90.00
_cell.angle_beta   90.00
_cell.angle_gamma   90.00
#
_symmetry.space_group_name_H-M   'P 1'
#
loop_
_entity.id
_entity.type
_entity.pdbx_description
1 polymer ?
#
loop_
_entity_poly.entity_id
_entity_poly.type
_entity_poly.pdbx_seq_one_letter_code
_entity_poly.pdbx_strand_id
1 'polypeptide(L)'
;MHHDTFRKLAGHWLTGVSVVTTLDQSGQPVGMTMSAVTSLSLQPPQFLICVDNRARTLAAIVASGHFCINYLRQDQEHLASAFARRGEDRFAALAHRVEKTGSPVLEGAIAFIECTVNAVHPGGDHTIIVGDAVHGDAPGGEPLAYFRGSYRRLEGLTDPQQVWW
;
A
#
# COMPACT_ATOMS: atom_id res chain seq x y z
N MET A 1 16.43 19.77 10.93
CA MET A 1 17.25 18.73 10.26
C MET A 1 17.24 18.98 8.76
N HIS A 2 18.40 18.85 8.09
CA HIS A 2 18.47 19.00 6.64
C HIS A 2 17.73 17.84 5.93
N HIS A 3 17.08 18.14 4.81
CA HIS A 3 16.25 17.21 4.07
C HIS A 3 16.99 15.90 3.66
N ASP A 4 18.23 16.01 3.15
CA ASP A 4 19.01 14.83 2.73
C ASP A 4 19.40 13.93 3.91
N THR A 5 19.71 14.55 5.06
CA THR A 5 19.97 13.81 6.31
C THR A 5 18.74 13.06 6.74
N PHE A 6 17.56 13.69 6.70
CA PHE A 6 16.31 13.03 7.03
C PHE A 6 16.02 11.84 6.10
N ARG A 7 16.14 12.04 4.78
CA ARG A 7 15.94 10.94 3.79
C ARG A 7 16.88 9.76 4.05
N LYS A 8 18.16 10.04 4.35
CA LYS A 8 19.13 9.01 4.68
C LYS A 8 18.72 8.24 5.92
N LEU A 9 18.31 8.91 6.99
CA LEU A 9 17.88 8.27 8.24
C LEU A 9 16.58 7.47 8.03
N ALA A 10 15.56 8.07 7.43
CA ALA A 10 14.29 7.39 7.13
C ALA A 10 14.47 6.15 6.25
N GLY A 11 15.39 6.19 5.29
CA GLY A 11 15.71 5.04 4.45
C GLY A 11 16.32 3.84 5.19
N HIS A 12 16.77 3.99 6.45
CA HIS A 12 17.26 2.88 7.27
C HIS A 12 16.13 2.13 8.01
N TRP A 13 14.89 2.60 7.88
CA TRP A 13 13.73 1.84 8.34
C TRP A 13 13.31 0.85 7.26
N LEU A 14 13.48 -0.45 7.53
CA LEU A 14 13.04 -1.52 6.64
C LEU A 14 11.50 -1.56 6.62
N THR A 15 10.91 -1.59 5.43
CA THR A 15 9.46 -1.70 5.25
C THR A 15 9.10 -2.81 4.27
N GLY A 16 7.87 -3.28 4.34
CA GLY A 16 7.23 -3.97 3.24
C GLY A 16 6.96 -3.03 2.07
N VAL A 17 6.61 -3.59 0.93
CA VAL A 17 6.17 -2.85 -0.26
C VAL A 17 4.74 -3.24 -0.59
N SER A 18 3.89 -2.24 -0.76
CA SER A 18 2.51 -2.44 -1.18
C SER A 18 2.16 -1.58 -2.39
N VAL A 19 1.10 -1.96 -3.08
CA VAL A 19 0.37 -1.08 -4.01
C VAL A 19 -0.98 -0.77 -3.39
N VAL A 20 -1.23 0.50 -3.12
CA VAL A 20 -2.54 0.98 -2.68
C VAL A 20 -3.36 1.32 -3.91
N THR A 21 -4.56 0.74 -4.00
CA THR A 21 -5.46 0.85 -5.15
C THR A 21 -6.81 1.39 -4.73
N THR A 22 -7.48 2.07 -5.64
CA THR A 22 -8.86 2.57 -5.50
C THR A 22 -9.45 2.85 -6.88
N LEU A 23 -10.64 3.45 -6.93
CA LEU A 23 -11.28 3.93 -8.14
C LEU A 23 -11.26 5.46 -8.17
N ASP A 24 -11.05 6.05 -9.34
CA ASP A 24 -11.23 7.49 -9.53
C ASP A 24 -12.73 7.84 -9.70
N GLN A 25 -13.03 9.13 -9.87
CA GLN A 25 -14.39 9.62 -10.03
C GLN A 25 -15.12 9.10 -11.28
N SER A 26 -14.38 8.61 -12.27
CA SER A 26 -14.95 7.96 -13.47
C SER A 26 -15.10 6.44 -13.31
N GLY A 27 -14.78 5.89 -12.13
CA GLY A 27 -14.80 4.46 -11.87
C GLY A 27 -13.59 3.71 -12.44
N GLN A 28 -12.56 4.43 -12.90
CA GLN A 28 -11.37 3.79 -13.43
C GLN A 28 -10.39 3.44 -12.29
N PRO A 29 -9.74 2.28 -12.37
CA PRO A 29 -8.78 1.86 -11.37
C PRO A 29 -7.54 2.76 -11.36
N VAL A 30 -7.14 3.18 -10.17
CA VAL A 30 -5.92 3.94 -9.91
C VAL A 30 -5.15 3.33 -8.74
N GLY A 31 -3.85 3.54 -8.70
CA GLY A 31 -3.02 3.04 -7.60
C GLY A 31 -1.64 3.65 -7.57
N MET A 32 -0.95 3.42 -6.47
CA MET A 32 0.44 3.84 -6.28
C MET A 32 1.20 2.88 -5.37
N THR A 33 2.50 2.75 -5.62
CA THR A 33 3.40 2.02 -4.72
C THR A 33 3.60 2.80 -3.44
N MET A 34 3.55 2.09 -2.32
CA MET A 34 3.65 2.69 -1.00
C MET A 34 4.38 1.77 -0.03
N SER A 35 5.26 2.37 0.78
CA SER A 35 5.90 1.74 1.95
C SER A 35 5.40 2.33 3.28
N ALA A 36 4.72 3.47 3.23
CA ALA A 36 4.17 4.17 4.39
C ALA A 36 2.79 3.60 4.77
N VAL A 37 2.79 2.34 5.20
CA VAL A 37 1.61 1.55 5.59
C VAL A 37 1.89 0.92 6.95
N THR A 38 0.94 0.99 7.87
CA THR A 38 1.03 0.30 9.16
C THR A 38 -0.34 -0.08 9.70
N SER A 39 -0.40 -1.21 10.42
CA SER A 39 -1.54 -1.53 11.27
C SER A 39 -1.64 -0.50 12.39
N LEU A 40 -2.85 -0.05 12.69
CA LEU A 40 -3.11 1.00 13.65
C LEU A 40 -3.86 0.49 14.90
N SER A 41 -4.88 -0.31 14.71
CA SER A 41 -5.77 -0.76 15.80
C SER A 41 -6.35 -2.14 15.50
N LEU A 42 -6.60 -2.91 16.54
CA LEU A 42 -7.36 -4.17 16.45
C LEU A 42 -8.86 -3.99 16.75
N GLN A 43 -9.20 -2.99 17.58
CA GLN A 43 -10.60 -2.74 17.99
C GLN A 43 -10.90 -1.25 17.93
N PRO A 44 -11.51 -0.77 16.84
CA PRO A 44 -11.81 -1.48 15.59
C PRO A 44 -10.54 -1.82 14.80
N PRO A 45 -10.60 -2.80 13.88
CA PRO A 45 -9.44 -3.13 13.03
C PRO A 45 -9.18 -2.01 12.03
N GLN A 46 -8.00 -1.38 12.12
CA GLN A 46 -7.65 -0.21 11.32
C GLN A 46 -6.23 -0.28 10.78
N PHE A 47 -6.06 0.29 9.61
CA PHE A 47 -4.77 0.58 8.99
C PHE A 47 -4.58 2.08 8.77
N LEU A 48 -3.32 2.50 8.74
CA LEU A 48 -2.91 3.86 8.41
C LEU A 48 -2.01 3.83 7.18
N ILE A 49 -2.25 4.78 6.26
CA ILE A 49 -1.39 5.03 5.10
C ILE A 49 -1.03 6.52 5.03
N CYS A 50 0.18 6.84 4.53
CA CYS A 50 0.60 8.22 4.30
C CYS A 50 0.80 8.45 2.80
N VAL A 51 0.01 9.36 2.23
CA VAL A 51 -0.05 9.63 0.79
C VAL A 51 0.50 11.03 0.48
N ASP A 52 1.44 11.14 -0.47
CA ASP A 52 1.96 12.44 -0.95
C ASP A 52 0.79 13.33 -1.42
N ASN A 53 0.74 14.58 -0.96
CA ASN A 53 -0.33 15.53 -1.27
C ASN A 53 -0.49 15.82 -2.77
N ARG A 54 0.54 15.53 -3.58
CA ARG A 54 0.54 15.70 -5.04
C ARG A 54 0.12 14.42 -5.79
N ALA A 55 -0.15 13.33 -5.09
CA ALA A 55 -0.53 12.07 -5.71
C ALA A 55 -1.99 12.10 -6.20
N ARG A 56 -2.23 11.71 -7.44
CA ARG A 56 -3.60 11.57 -7.99
C ARG A 56 -4.42 10.56 -7.18
N THR A 57 -3.76 9.54 -6.67
CA THR A 57 -4.38 8.50 -5.85
C THR A 57 -4.96 9.05 -4.55
N LEU A 58 -4.38 10.13 -3.96
CA LEU A 58 -4.96 10.79 -2.78
C LEU A 58 -6.37 11.31 -3.05
N ALA A 59 -6.52 12.10 -4.13
CA ALA A 59 -7.83 12.65 -4.48
C ALA A 59 -8.85 11.54 -4.79
N ALA A 60 -8.41 10.45 -5.43
CA ALA A 60 -9.24 9.30 -5.72
C ALA A 60 -9.70 8.58 -4.44
N ILE A 61 -8.80 8.32 -3.47
CA ILE A 61 -9.15 7.68 -2.19
C ILE A 61 -10.16 8.53 -1.42
N VAL A 62 -9.93 9.85 -1.35
CA VAL A 62 -10.84 10.76 -0.64
C VAL A 62 -12.21 10.81 -1.31
N ALA A 63 -12.25 10.80 -2.64
CA ALA A 63 -13.52 10.86 -3.40
C ALA A 63 -14.28 9.53 -3.35
N SER A 64 -13.61 8.39 -3.47
CA SER A 64 -14.24 7.06 -3.42
C SER A 64 -14.62 6.63 -2.01
N GLY A 65 -13.91 7.12 -0.99
CA GLY A 65 -14.11 6.74 0.41
C GLY A 65 -13.57 5.33 0.75
N HIS A 66 -12.82 4.70 -0.14
CA HIS A 66 -12.27 3.36 0.08
C HIS A 66 -10.93 3.15 -0.64
N PHE A 67 -10.18 2.15 -0.20
CA PHE A 67 -8.93 1.72 -0.83
C PHE A 67 -8.61 0.26 -0.49
N CYS A 68 -7.75 -0.35 -1.29
CA CYS A 68 -7.18 -1.67 -1.01
C CYS A 68 -5.67 -1.56 -0.88
N ILE A 69 -5.09 -2.19 0.14
CA ILE A 69 -3.65 -2.34 0.34
C ILE A 69 -3.28 -3.74 -0.17
N ASN A 70 -2.50 -3.82 -1.25
CA ASN A 70 -2.01 -5.08 -1.80
C ASN A 70 -0.55 -5.25 -1.40
N TYR A 71 -0.22 -6.22 -0.56
CA TYR A 71 1.16 -6.52 -0.15
C TYR A 71 1.87 -7.32 -1.23
N LEU A 72 2.94 -6.77 -1.78
CA LEU A 72 3.63 -7.37 -2.91
C LEU A 72 4.52 -8.55 -2.50
N ARG A 73 4.48 -9.58 -3.34
CA ARG A 73 5.39 -10.71 -3.28
C ARG A 73 6.77 -10.32 -3.81
N GLN A 74 7.83 -10.99 -3.37
CA GLN A 74 9.23 -10.69 -3.69
C GLN A 74 9.56 -10.68 -5.20
N ASP A 75 8.79 -11.36 -6.05
CA ASP A 75 8.95 -11.39 -7.50
C ASP A 75 8.12 -10.31 -8.22
N GLN A 76 7.36 -9.49 -7.48
CA GLN A 76 6.53 -8.40 -7.99
C GLN A 76 7.23 -7.02 -7.97
N GLU A 77 8.57 -6.97 -7.94
CA GLU A 77 9.33 -5.72 -8.02
C GLU A 77 8.97 -4.89 -9.28
N HIS A 78 8.66 -5.57 -10.38
CA HIS A 78 8.22 -4.92 -11.62
C HIS A 78 6.90 -4.15 -11.42
N LEU A 79 5.96 -4.67 -10.63
CA LEU A 79 4.71 -3.95 -10.27
C LEU A 79 5.01 -2.76 -9.37
N ALA A 80 5.85 -2.96 -8.33
CA ALA A 80 6.27 -1.87 -7.47
C ALA A 80 6.88 -0.72 -8.28
N SER A 81 7.75 -1.02 -9.23
CA SER A 81 8.39 -0.04 -10.10
C SER A 81 7.39 0.63 -11.05
N ALA A 82 6.42 -0.10 -11.59
CA ALA A 82 5.38 0.44 -12.47
C ALA A 82 4.48 1.43 -11.72
N PHE A 83 4.01 1.07 -10.53
CA PHE A 83 3.12 1.92 -9.73
C PHE A 83 3.83 3.08 -9.02
N ALA A 84 5.17 3.10 -8.96
CA ALA A 84 5.96 4.24 -8.49
C ALA A 84 6.10 5.36 -9.53
N ARG A 85 5.90 5.09 -10.82
CA ARG A 85 6.01 6.07 -11.91
C ARG A 85 4.71 6.86 -12.08
N ARG A 86 4.77 8.04 -12.70
CA ARG A 86 3.59 8.85 -13.04
C ARG A 86 3.18 8.61 -14.50
N GLY A 87 1.89 8.67 -14.78
CA GLY A 87 1.37 8.95 -16.15
C GLY A 87 1.00 7.77 -17.03
N GLU A 88 1.10 6.51 -16.60
CA GLU A 88 0.72 5.35 -17.42
C GLU A 88 -0.57 4.69 -16.93
N ASP A 89 -1.36 4.13 -17.86
CA ASP A 89 -2.44 3.20 -17.52
C ASP A 89 -1.82 1.85 -17.16
N ARG A 90 -1.69 1.61 -15.85
CA ARG A 90 -1.02 0.43 -15.30
C ARG A 90 -1.94 -0.77 -15.19
N PHE A 91 -3.24 -0.54 -15.28
CA PHE A 91 -4.25 -1.59 -15.12
C PHE A 91 -4.64 -2.28 -16.41
N ALA A 92 -4.35 -1.69 -17.59
CA ALA A 92 -4.74 -2.23 -18.89
C ALA A 92 -4.25 -3.67 -19.18
N ALA A 93 -3.07 -4.03 -18.64
CA ALA A 93 -2.47 -5.36 -18.80
C ALA A 93 -2.26 -6.08 -17.46
N LEU A 94 -2.84 -5.56 -16.37
CA LEU A 94 -2.63 -6.12 -15.04
C LEU A 94 -3.83 -6.94 -14.58
N ALA A 95 -3.59 -8.21 -14.30
CA ALA A 95 -4.61 -9.08 -13.72
C ALA A 95 -4.97 -8.62 -12.30
N HIS A 96 -6.23 -8.29 -12.11
CA HIS A 96 -6.80 -7.90 -10.83
C HIS A 96 -8.25 -8.34 -10.76
N ARG A 97 -8.77 -8.42 -9.56
CA ARG A 97 -10.18 -8.68 -9.29
C ARG A 97 -10.75 -7.58 -8.39
N VAL A 98 -12.03 -7.55 -8.23
CA VAL A 98 -12.73 -6.69 -7.26
C VAL A 98 -13.43 -7.56 -6.23
N GLU A 99 -13.42 -7.08 -5.00
CA GLU A 99 -14.04 -7.76 -3.87
C GLU A 99 -15.08 -6.83 -3.21
N LYS A 100 -15.01 -6.62 -1.91
CA LYS A 100 -16.06 -5.97 -1.12
C LYS A 100 -16.22 -4.47 -1.39
N THR A 101 -15.12 -3.72 -1.54
CA THR A 101 -15.19 -2.25 -1.71
C THR A 101 -15.21 -1.82 -3.18
N GLY A 102 -14.91 -2.73 -4.11
CA GLY A 102 -14.70 -2.41 -5.52
C GLY A 102 -13.30 -1.91 -5.85
N SER A 103 -12.45 -1.69 -4.84
CA SER A 103 -11.02 -1.38 -5.07
C SER A 103 -10.31 -2.57 -5.70
N PRO A 104 -9.41 -2.35 -6.68
CA PRO A 104 -8.69 -3.46 -7.33
C PRO A 104 -7.83 -4.26 -6.34
N VAL A 105 -8.01 -5.58 -6.31
CA VAL A 105 -7.15 -6.54 -5.62
C VAL A 105 -6.22 -7.16 -6.65
N LEU A 106 -4.91 -6.96 -6.49
CA LEU A 106 -3.90 -7.40 -7.46
C LEU A 106 -3.65 -8.90 -7.34
N GLU A 107 -3.60 -9.59 -8.48
CA GLU A 107 -3.27 -11.01 -8.50
C GLU A 107 -1.84 -11.28 -8.02
N GLY A 108 -1.68 -12.36 -7.25
CA GLY A 108 -0.38 -12.79 -6.71
C GLY A 108 0.14 -11.97 -5.54
N ALA A 109 -0.61 -11.01 -5.01
CA ALA A 109 -0.28 -10.37 -3.74
C ALA A 109 -0.27 -11.40 -2.60
N ILE A 110 0.67 -11.27 -1.65
CA ILE A 110 0.77 -12.19 -0.51
C ILE A 110 -0.31 -11.98 0.55
N ALA A 111 -0.88 -10.78 0.56
CA ALA A 111 -2.07 -10.42 1.32
C ALA A 111 -2.71 -9.18 0.70
N PHE A 112 -3.98 -8.98 0.98
CA PHE A 112 -4.65 -7.72 0.69
C PHE A 112 -5.61 -7.35 1.81
N ILE A 113 -5.82 -6.05 1.99
CA ILE A 113 -6.79 -5.51 2.96
C ILE A 113 -7.56 -4.39 2.28
N GLU A 114 -8.87 -4.54 2.22
CA GLU A 114 -9.79 -3.51 1.78
C GLU A 114 -10.24 -2.67 2.98
N CYS A 115 -10.16 -1.36 2.83
CA CYS A 115 -10.50 -0.39 3.86
C CYS A 115 -11.54 0.62 3.36
N THR A 116 -12.43 1.03 4.26
CA THR A 116 -13.20 2.27 4.11
C THR A 116 -12.51 3.40 4.84
N VAL A 117 -12.49 4.60 4.26
CA VAL A 117 -11.84 5.77 4.86
C VAL A 117 -12.61 6.16 6.12
N ASN A 118 -11.93 6.16 7.27
CA ASN A 118 -12.45 6.56 8.57
C ASN A 118 -12.09 8.03 8.88
N ALA A 119 -10.80 8.40 8.70
CA ALA A 119 -10.32 9.73 8.99
C ALA A 119 -9.19 10.16 8.05
N VAL A 120 -9.07 11.47 7.86
CA VAL A 120 -8.05 12.09 7.01
C VAL A 120 -7.40 13.22 7.81
N HIS A 121 -6.09 13.18 7.97
CA HIS A 121 -5.33 14.15 8.76
C HIS A 121 -4.15 14.73 7.98
N PRO A 122 -3.82 16.01 8.18
CA PRO A 122 -2.61 16.59 7.58
C PRO A 122 -1.34 15.97 8.21
N GLY A 123 -0.36 15.68 7.38
CA GLY A 123 0.94 15.13 7.77
C GLY A 123 2.11 15.80 7.05
N GLY A 124 2.17 17.14 7.05
CA GLY A 124 3.20 17.90 6.34
C GLY A 124 2.97 17.91 4.82
N ASP A 125 3.90 17.37 4.04
CA ASP A 125 3.76 17.19 2.58
C ASP A 125 3.01 15.92 2.19
N HIS A 126 2.51 15.18 3.18
CA HIS A 126 1.65 14.01 3.04
C HIS A 126 0.31 14.21 3.75
N THR A 127 -0.64 13.38 3.39
CA THR A 127 -1.91 13.21 4.09
C THR A 127 -1.93 11.83 4.72
N ILE A 128 -2.29 11.76 6.01
CA ILE A 128 -2.49 10.53 6.76
C ILE A 128 -3.94 10.11 6.57
N ILE A 129 -4.16 8.89 6.08
CA ILE A 129 -5.49 8.32 5.94
C ILE A 129 -5.60 7.12 6.88
N VAL A 130 -6.60 7.16 7.77
CA VAL A 130 -6.99 6.02 8.59
C VAL A 130 -8.14 5.30 7.88
N GLY A 131 -8.00 4.01 7.70
CA GLY A 131 -9.03 3.16 7.10
C GLY A 131 -9.48 2.06 8.04
N ASP A 132 -10.78 1.85 8.14
CA ASP A 132 -11.37 0.69 8.80
C ASP A 132 -11.23 -0.52 7.88
N ALA A 133 -10.55 -1.57 8.35
CA ALA A 133 -10.39 -2.80 7.60
C ALA A 133 -11.73 -3.55 7.55
N VAL A 134 -12.27 -3.73 6.36
CA VAL A 134 -13.61 -4.31 6.15
C VAL A 134 -13.59 -5.66 5.47
N HIS A 135 -12.50 -6.01 4.81
CA HIS A 135 -12.29 -7.29 4.14
C HIS A 135 -10.80 -7.49 3.85
N GLY A 136 -10.38 -8.74 3.72
CA GLY A 136 -9.00 -9.08 3.35
C GLY A 136 -8.75 -10.57 3.38
N ASP A 137 -7.63 -10.96 2.80
CA ASP A 137 -7.12 -12.34 2.81
C ASP A 137 -5.59 -12.32 2.75
N ALA A 138 -4.98 -13.40 3.22
CA ALA A 138 -3.54 -13.59 3.27
C ALA A 138 -3.14 -14.96 2.71
N PRO A 139 -3.15 -15.15 1.38
CA PRO A 139 -2.72 -16.41 0.76
C PRO A 139 -1.27 -16.77 1.07
N GLY A 140 -0.47 -15.81 1.53
CA GLY A 140 0.90 -16.02 1.94
C GLY A 140 1.91 -15.91 0.81
N GLY A 141 3.18 -16.10 1.15
CA GLY A 141 4.33 -15.98 0.24
C GLY A 141 5.41 -15.09 0.82
N GLU A 142 6.56 -15.01 0.13
CA GLU A 142 7.69 -14.20 0.55
C GLU A 142 7.47 -12.72 0.21
N PRO A 143 7.59 -11.78 1.16
CA PRO A 143 7.30 -10.38 0.93
C PRO A 143 8.40 -9.67 0.14
N LEU A 144 8.00 -8.68 -0.66
CA LEU A 144 8.92 -7.68 -1.19
C LEU A 144 9.23 -6.66 -0.09
N ALA A 145 10.52 -6.42 0.16
CA ALA A 145 10.99 -5.46 1.15
C ALA A 145 11.67 -4.25 0.49
N TYR A 146 11.70 -3.13 1.21
CA TYR A 146 12.37 -1.91 0.77
C TYR A 146 13.30 -1.37 1.87
N PHE A 147 14.56 -1.16 1.51
CA PHE A 147 15.58 -0.67 2.43
C PHE A 147 16.63 0.17 1.70
N ARG A 148 16.89 1.38 2.22
CA ARG A 148 17.91 2.30 1.70
C ARG A 148 17.78 2.59 0.20
N GLY A 149 16.55 2.82 -0.25
CA GLY A 149 16.29 3.18 -1.65
C GLY A 149 16.30 2.01 -2.64
N SER A 150 16.30 0.77 -2.17
CA SER A 150 16.34 -0.41 -3.02
C SER A 150 15.37 -1.49 -2.53
N TYR A 151 14.80 -2.24 -3.48
CA TYR A 151 14.05 -3.44 -3.17
C TYR A 151 14.99 -4.52 -2.63
N ARG A 152 14.48 -5.34 -1.72
CA ARG A 152 15.21 -6.43 -1.06
C ARG A 152 14.35 -7.68 -1.00
N ARG A 153 15.02 -8.82 -1.02
CA ARG A 153 14.44 -10.11 -0.65
C ARG A 153 14.86 -10.42 0.78
N LEU A 154 13.97 -11.02 1.55
CA LEU A 154 14.26 -11.49 2.89
C LEU A 154 14.65 -12.97 2.78
N GLU A 155 15.77 -13.35 3.38
CA GLU A 155 16.22 -14.74 3.43
C GLU A 155 15.98 -15.28 4.84
N GLY A 156 15.65 -16.58 4.94
CA GLY A 156 15.54 -17.27 6.22
C GLY A 156 14.33 -16.86 7.06
N LEU A 157 13.23 -16.47 6.43
CA LEU A 157 11.97 -16.29 7.17
C LEU A 157 11.59 -17.62 7.81
N THR A 158 11.56 -17.64 9.14
CA THR A 158 11.08 -18.78 9.91
C THR A 158 9.56 -18.82 9.88
N ASP A 159 9.00 -20.03 10.12
CA ASP A 159 7.58 -20.35 10.09
C ASP A 159 6.69 -19.24 10.69
N PRO A 160 5.65 -18.78 9.95
CA PRO A 160 4.78 -17.67 10.35
C PRO A 160 3.85 -17.95 11.55
N GLN A 161 4.05 -19.03 12.30
CA GLN A 161 3.16 -19.39 13.42
C GLN A 161 3.25 -18.49 14.67
N GLN A 162 4.13 -17.50 14.72
CA GLN A 162 4.18 -16.53 15.81
C GLN A 162 3.58 -15.19 15.41
N VAL A 163 2.30 -15.03 15.64
CA VAL A 163 1.61 -13.74 15.50
C VAL A 163 1.77 -12.93 16.79
N TRP A 164 2.30 -11.73 16.71
CA TRP A 164 2.60 -10.83 17.84
C TRP A 164 1.44 -9.90 18.24
N TRP A 165 0.21 -10.32 18.09
CA TRP A 165 -0.97 -9.52 18.47
C TRP A 165 -1.84 -10.26 19.49
#